data_352d7eebd3fa308c9badbbf82a659aa9
#
_entry.id   352d7eebd3fa308c9badbbf82a659aa9
#
_cell.length_a   1.000
_cell.length_b   1.000
_cell.length_c   1.000
_cell.angle_alpha   90.00
_cell.angle_beta   90.00
_cell.angle_gamma   90.00
#
_symmetry.space_group_name_H-M   'P 1'
#
loop_
_entity.id
_entity.type
_entity.pdbx_description
1 polymer ?
#
loop_
_entity_poly.entity_id
_entity_poly.type
_entity_poly.pdbx_seq_one_letter_code
_entity_poly.pdbx_strand_id
1 'polypeptide(L)'
;MAVRRVVPNIQSEAAQESREFYGLLGFEEVMNHGWIMTLASPSSPAAQISVMTSDKTAPVTPDMSVEVDDVDAAYAVMRASGAEIIHSLQDEEWGVRRFFVRDPSGRVVNVLGHR
;
A
#
# COMPACT_ATOMS: atom_id res chain seq x y z
N MET A 1 -6.88 14.91 9.54
CA MET A 1 -6.43 13.65 8.91
C MET A 1 -4.91 13.59 8.98
N ALA A 2 -4.37 12.49 9.48
CA ALA A 2 -2.92 12.35 9.66
C ALA A 2 -2.42 11.12 8.92
N VAL A 3 -1.28 11.27 8.23
CA VAL A 3 -0.58 10.16 7.60
C VAL A 3 0.19 9.42 8.68
N ARG A 4 -0.02 8.09 8.76
CA ARG A 4 0.63 7.23 9.76
C ARG A 4 1.81 6.46 9.18
N ARG A 5 1.73 6.09 7.89
CA ARG A 5 2.72 5.22 7.28
C ARG A 5 2.67 5.36 5.76
N VAL A 6 3.83 5.27 5.13
CA VAL A 6 3.94 5.25 3.66
C VAL A 6 4.75 4.02 3.27
N VAL A 7 4.21 3.22 2.35
CA VAL A 7 4.83 1.97 1.93
C VAL A 7 4.89 1.94 0.40
N PRO A 8 6.08 1.98 -0.20
CA PRO A 8 6.23 1.69 -1.62
C PRO A 8 5.80 0.26 -1.92
N ASN A 9 5.06 0.06 -3.01
CA ASN A 9 4.66 -1.27 -3.47
C ASN A 9 5.46 -1.62 -4.71
N ILE A 10 6.21 -2.71 -4.64
CA ILE A 10 7.06 -3.16 -5.74
C ILE A 10 6.40 -4.38 -6.37
N GLN A 11 5.97 -4.25 -7.62
CA GLN A 11 5.41 -5.37 -8.35
C GLN A 11 6.54 -6.25 -8.88
N SER A 12 6.52 -7.54 -8.55
CA SER A 12 7.59 -8.46 -8.92
C SER A 12 7.07 -9.89 -8.97
N GLU A 13 7.50 -10.63 -9.98
CA GLU A 13 7.31 -12.07 -10.05
C GLU A 13 8.43 -12.84 -9.32
N ALA A 14 9.45 -12.12 -8.81
CA ALA A 14 10.63 -12.69 -8.17
C ALA A 14 10.63 -12.38 -6.67
N ALA A 15 9.58 -12.83 -5.95
CA ALA A 15 9.39 -12.51 -4.53
C ALA A 15 10.56 -12.99 -3.66
N GLN A 16 11.02 -14.21 -3.88
CA GLN A 16 12.11 -14.80 -3.09
C GLN A 16 13.43 -14.03 -3.29
N GLU A 17 13.77 -13.75 -4.53
CA GLU A 17 14.99 -13.01 -4.86
C GLU A 17 14.90 -11.56 -4.36
N SER A 18 13.72 -10.97 -4.42
CA SER A 18 13.48 -9.61 -3.90
C SER A 18 13.68 -9.57 -2.38
N ARG A 19 13.16 -10.57 -1.66
CA ARG A 19 13.34 -10.67 -0.21
C ARG A 19 14.83 -10.79 0.14
N GLU A 20 15.56 -11.61 -0.60
CA GLU A 20 17.00 -11.77 -0.38
C GLU A 20 17.76 -10.47 -0.65
N PHE A 21 17.42 -9.80 -1.75
CA PHE A 21 18.05 -8.54 -2.13
C PHE A 21 17.86 -7.47 -1.04
N TYR A 22 16.60 -7.24 -0.64
CA TYR A 22 16.32 -6.23 0.38
C TYR A 22 16.78 -6.66 1.76
N GLY A 23 16.87 -7.96 2.01
CA GLY A 23 17.45 -8.51 3.22
C GLY A 23 18.93 -8.11 3.40
N LEU A 24 19.66 -7.97 2.30
CA LEU A 24 21.05 -7.50 2.34
C LEU A 24 21.17 -6.05 2.82
N LEU A 25 20.10 -5.26 2.64
CA LEU A 25 20.04 -3.88 3.13
C LEU A 25 19.59 -3.80 4.59
N GLY A 26 19.13 -4.91 5.17
CA GLY A 26 18.68 -4.95 6.55
C GLY A 26 17.18 -5.09 6.75
N PHE A 27 16.40 -5.27 5.67
CA PHE A 27 14.97 -5.52 5.80
C PHE A 27 14.68 -6.95 6.21
N GLU A 28 13.63 -7.13 7.01
CA GLU A 28 13.14 -8.45 7.42
C GLU A 28 11.67 -8.60 7.07
N GLU A 29 11.26 -9.81 6.71
CA GLU A 29 9.87 -10.11 6.40
C GLU A 29 9.04 -10.04 7.69
N VAL A 30 7.95 -9.24 7.66
CA VAL A 30 7.03 -9.08 8.79
C VAL A 30 5.61 -9.54 8.46
N MET A 31 5.31 -9.72 7.19
CA MET A 31 4.00 -10.19 6.73
C MET A 31 4.15 -10.90 5.40
N ASN A 32 3.41 -12.01 5.21
CA ASN A 32 3.39 -12.71 3.93
C ASN A 32 2.02 -13.37 3.73
N HIS A 33 1.29 -12.92 2.72
CA HIS A 33 0.00 -13.49 2.31
C HIS A 33 0.09 -14.28 0.99
N GLY A 34 1.30 -14.64 0.56
CA GLY A 34 1.54 -15.35 -0.69
C GLY A 34 1.66 -14.40 -1.88
N TRP A 35 0.66 -13.58 -2.14
CA TRP A 35 0.66 -12.61 -3.25
C TRP A 35 1.30 -11.27 -2.87
N ILE A 36 1.41 -10.97 -1.59
CA ILE A 36 2.05 -9.77 -1.04
C ILE A 36 2.90 -10.14 0.16
N MET A 37 4.06 -9.53 0.24
CA MET A 37 5.01 -9.68 1.34
C MET A 37 5.44 -8.30 1.78
N THR A 38 5.43 -8.04 3.09
CA THR A 38 5.91 -6.77 3.65
C THR A 38 7.24 -6.99 4.33
N LEU A 39 8.19 -6.14 4.00
CA LEU A 39 9.54 -6.12 4.57
C LEU A 39 9.71 -4.85 5.37
N ALA A 40 10.29 -4.94 6.55
CA ALA A 40 10.46 -3.80 7.44
C ALA A 40 11.86 -3.75 8.02
N SER A 41 12.28 -2.56 8.44
CA SER A 41 13.53 -2.38 9.17
C SER A 41 13.32 -2.74 10.64
N PRO A 42 14.13 -3.64 11.23
CA PRO A 42 14.00 -3.98 12.66
C PRO A 42 14.24 -2.78 13.57
N SER A 43 15.15 -1.87 13.19
CA SER A 43 15.48 -0.70 13.98
C SER A 43 14.52 0.48 13.77
N SER A 44 13.73 0.44 12.68
CA SER A 44 12.76 1.49 12.35
C SER A 44 11.55 0.84 11.67
N PRO A 45 10.63 0.24 12.46
CA PRO A 45 9.55 -0.58 11.89
C PRO A 45 8.61 0.12 10.93
N ALA A 46 8.55 1.45 10.96
CA ALA A 46 7.75 2.23 10.01
C ALA A 46 8.41 2.32 8.62
N ALA A 47 9.70 2.01 8.51
CA ALA A 47 10.39 1.93 7.21
C ALA A 47 10.07 0.57 6.59
N GLN A 48 9.15 0.56 5.64
CA GLN A 48 8.61 -0.66 5.04
C GLN A 48 8.56 -0.55 3.53
N ILE A 49 8.62 -1.71 2.89
CA ILE A 49 8.29 -1.89 1.48
C ILE A 49 7.40 -3.12 1.36
N SER A 50 6.53 -3.14 0.35
CA SER A 50 5.76 -4.33 0.01
C SER A 50 6.21 -4.84 -1.35
N VAL A 51 6.35 -6.15 -1.48
CA VAL A 51 6.63 -6.83 -2.75
C VAL A 51 5.42 -7.68 -3.08
N MET A 52 4.85 -7.51 -4.27
CA MET A 52 3.62 -8.21 -4.64
C MET A 52 3.62 -8.61 -6.11
N THR A 53 2.95 -9.71 -6.43
CA THR A 53 2.74 -10.13 -7.82
C THR A 53 1.68 -9.27 -8.48
N SER A 54 0.52 -9.11 -7.80
CA SER A 54 -0.58 -8.24 -8.23
C SER A 54 -1.54 -8.08 -7.06
N ASP A 55 -2.35 -7.03 -7.06
CA ASP A 55 -3.42 -6.89 -6.09
C ASP A 55 -4.62 -7.70 -6.58
N LYS A 56 -4.94 -8.79 -5.90
CA LYS A 56 -6.01 -9.72 -6.28
C LYS A 56 -7.41 -9.18 -5.99
N THR A 57 -7.52 -8.12 -5.22
CA THR A 57 -8.79 -7.58 -4.73
C THR A 57 -9.14 -6.23 -5.34
N ALA A 58 -8.38 -5.76 -6.33
CA ALA A 58 -8.55 -4.45 -6.94
C ALA A 58 -8.29 -4.51 -8.45
N PRO A 59 -8.76 -3.50 -9.20
CA PRO A 59 -8.59 -3.47 -10.66
C PRO A 59 -7.16 -3.24 -11.13
N VAL A 60 -6.31 -2.65 -10.27
CA VAL A 60 -4.91 -2.35 -10.57
C VAL A 60 -4.05 -2.60 -9.34
N THR A 61 -2.75 -2.78 -9.55
CA THR A 61 -1.78 -2.86 -8.46
C THR A 61 -1.29 -1.44 -8.14
N PRO A 62 -1.49 -0.93 -6.92
CA PRO A 62 -1.07 0.43 -6.59
C PRO A 62 0.45 0.55 -6.47
N ASP A 63 0.96 1.74 -6.81
CA ASP A 63 2.40 2.02 -6.74
C ASP A 63 2.87 2.29 -5.31
N MET A 64 1.99 2.80 -4.47
CA MET A 64 2.32 3.21 -3.10
C MET A 64 1.08 3.11 -2.23
N SER A 65 1.29 2.75 -0.96
CA SER A 65 0.23 2.75 0.04
C SER A 65 0.49 3.84 1.07
N VAL A 66 -0.56 4.60 1.40
CA VAL A 66 -0.53 5.64 2.42
C VAL A 66 -1.59 5.29 3.46
N GLU A 67 -1.15 4.96 4.65
CA GLU A 67 -2.05 4.70 5.77
C GLU A 67 -2.38 6.00 6.48
N VAL A 68 -3.68 6.25 6.69
CA VAL A 68 -4.17 7.45 7.37
C VAL A 68 -5.02 7.05 8.57
N ASP A 69 -5.21 8.00 9.50
CA ASP A 69 -6.05 7.76 10.68
C ASP A 69 -7.54 7.84 10.37
N ASP A 70 -7.94 8.58 9.33
CA ASP A 70 -9.35 8.75 8.94
C ASP A 70 -9.49 8.63 7.42
N VAL A 71 -9.68 7.41 6.96
CA VAL A 71 -9.75 7.12 5.53
C VAL A 71 -11.01 7.71 4.88
N ASP A 72 -12.12 7.80 5.63
CA ASP A 72 -13.36 8.41 5.11
C ASP A 72 -13.17 9.89 4.83
N ALA A 73 -12.50 10.60 5.73
CA ALA A 73 -12.16 12.02 5.53
C ALA A 73 -11.21 12.20 4.35
N ALA A 74 -10.21 11.32 4.22
CA ALA A 74 -9.29 11.35 3.08
C ALA A 74 -10.02 11.16 1.77
N TYR A 75 -10.97 10.23 1.71
CA TYR A 75 -11.79 9.98 0.52
C TYR A 75 -12.60 11.21 0.13
N ALA A 76 -13.26 11.82 1.11
CA ALA A 76 -14.06 13.03 0.87
C ALA A 76 -13.23 14.19 0.31
N VAL A 77 -12.03 14.40 0.86
CA VAL A 77 -11.10 15.43 0.40
C VAL A 77 -10.64 15.16 -1.04
N MET A 78 -10.27 13.92 -1.34
CA MET A 78 -9.80 13.56 -2.68
C MET A 78 -10.92 13.71 -3.71
N ARG A 79 -12.11 13.28 -3.40
CA ARG A 79 -13.28 13.47 -4.30
C ARG A 79 -13.57 14.94 -4.55
N ALA A 80 -13.55 15.75 -3.51
CA ALA A 80 -13.80 17.19 -3.62
C ALA A 80 -12.72 17.89 -4.45
N SER A 81 -11.49 17.39 -4.44
CA SER A 81 -10.38 17.95 -5.23
C SER A 81 -10.48 17.66 -6.73
N GLY A 82 -11.39 16.76 -7.14
CA GLY A 82 -11.51 16.32 -8.51
C GLY A 82 -10.53 15.24 -8.94
N ALA A 83 -9.77 14.66 -7.99
CA ALA A 83 -8.84 13.57 -8.29
C ALA A 83 -9.59 12.34 -8.80
N GLU A 84 -8.95 11.61 -9.70
CA GLU A 84 -9.54 10.39 -10.28
C GLU A 84 -9.51 9.26 -9.27
N ILE A 85 -10.69 8.75 -8.90
CA ILE A 85 -10.83 7.59 -8.01
C ILE A 85 -10.80 6.33 -8.89
N ILE A 86 -9.78 5.48 -8.68
CA ILE A 86 -9.58 4.25 -9.44
C ILE A 86 -10.34 3.07 -8.80
N HIS A 87 -10.42 3.06 -7.48
CA HIS A 87 -11.07 2.02 -6.69
C HIS A 87 -11.82 2.73 -5.58
N SER A 88 -13.14 2.59 -5.54
CA SER A 88 -13.97 3.34 -4.60
C SER A 88 -13.75 2.86 -3.17
N LEU A 89 -14.02 3.77 -2.21
CA LEU A 89 -13.86 3.46 -0.78
C LEU A 89 -14.70 2.24 -0.41
N GLN A 90 -14.05 1.23 0.15
CA GLN A 90 -14.69 -0.02 0.55
C GLN A 90 -13.88 -0.76 1.60
N ASP A 91 -14.58 -1.62 2.34
CA ASP A 91 -13.96 -2.55 3.27
C ASP A 91 -13.46 -3.78 2.50
N GLU A 92 -12.21 -4.15 2.76
CA GLU A 92 -11.64 -5.39 2.22
C GLU A 92 -11.73 -6.49 3.30
N GLU A 93 -11.89 -7.74 2.88
CA GLU A 93 -12.04 -8.87 3.81
C GLU A 93 -10.83 -9.05 4.73
N TRP A 94 -9.64 -8.63 4.28
CA TRP A 94 -8.39 -8.78 5.02
C TRP A 94 -8.12 -7.68 6.05
N GLY A 95 -9.14 -6.88 6.40
CA GLY A 95 -9.08 -6.02 7.60
C GLY A 95 -8.75 -4.57 7.35
N VAL A 96 -8.77 -4.11 6.11
CA VAL A 96 -8.56 -2.70 5.79
C VAL A 96 -9.80 -2.09 5.13
N ARG A 97 -9.90 -0.78 5.24
CA ARG A 97 -10.83 0.05 4.49
C ARG A 97 -9.99 0.97 3.62
N ARG A 98 -10.22 0.98 2.31
CA ARG A 98 -9.32 1.67 1.39
C ARG A 98 -10.01 2.19 0.14
N PHE A 99 -9.31 3.10 -0.55
CA PHE A 99 -9.63 3.51 -1.91
C PHE A 99 -8.32 3.75 -2.68
N PHE A 100 -8.42 3.76 -4.00
CA PHE A 100 -7.27 4.11 -4.85
C PHE A 100 -7.57 5.44 -5.55
N VAL A 101 -6.55 6.29 -5.63
CA VAL A 101 -6.61 7.58 -6.29
C VAL A 101 -5.38 7.74 -7.17
N ARG A 102 -5.54 8.39 -8.32
CA ARG A 102 -4.42 8.69 -9.21
C ARG A 102 -3.81 10.03 -8.85
N ASP A 103 -2.49 10.06 -8.69
CA ASP A 103 -1.78 11.31 -8.42
C ASP A 103 -1.56 12.11 -9.72
N PRO A 104 -1.05 13.35 -9.65
CA PRO A 104 -0.84 14.17 -10.85
C PRO A 104 0.15 13.59 -11.86
N SER A 105 1.03 12.69 -11.44
CA SER A 105 2.00 12.03 -12.35
C SER A 105 1.44 10.77 -13.01
N GLY A 106 0.22 10.36 -12.63
CA GLY A 106 -0.41 9.14 -13.13
C GLY A 106 -0.18 7.91 -12.27
N ARG A 107 0.50 8.04 -11.14
CA ARG A 107 0.71 6.93 -10.20
C ARG A 107 -0.56 6.63 -9.43
N VAL A 108 -0.78 5.36 -9.13
CA VAL A 108 -1.93 4.92 -8.33
C VAL A 108 -1.52 4.82 -6.88
N VAL A 109 -2.24 5.53 -6.02
CA VAL A 109 -1.99 5.56 -4.57
C VAL A 109 -3.13 4.84 -3.87
N ASN A 110 -2.78 3.83 -3.08
CA ASN A 110 -3.71 3.15 -2.18
C ASN A 110 -3.75 3.93 -0.88
N VAL A 111 -4.91 4.50 -0.54
CA VAL A 111 -5.11 5.21 0.73
C VAL A 111 -5.95 4.31 1.61
N LEU A 112 -5.44 3.96 2.78
CA LEU A 112 -6.05 2.95 3.63
C LEU A 112 -6.08 3.34 5.10
N GLY A 113 -7.00 2.73 5.81
CA GLY A 113 -7.04 2.69 7.27
C GLY A 113 -7.38 1.27 7.71
N HIS A 114 -6.94 0.88 8.88
CA HIS A 114 -7.33 -0.41 9.47
C HIS A 114 -8.69 -0.28 10.13
N ARG A 115 -9.53 -1.30 9.98
CA ARG A 115 -10.83 -1.34 10.66
C ARG A 115 -10.79 -2.17 11.93
#